data_553d69153031ed986c2a8d668816ec5e
#
_entry.id   553d69153031ed986c2a8d668816ec5e
#
_cell.length_a   1.000
_cell.length_b   1.000
_cell.length_c   1.000
_cell.angle_alpha   90.00
_cell.angle_beta   90.00
_cell.angle_gamma   90.00
#
_symmetry.space_group_name_H-M   'P 1'
#
loop_
_entity.id
_entity.type
_entity.pdbx_description
1 polymer ?
#
loop_
_entity_poly.entity_id
_entity_poly.type
_entity_poly.pdbx_seq_one_letter_code
_entity_poly.pdbx_strand_id
1 'polypeptide(L)'
;MSLSDEASHSLVGVIKMPELAQSPVRAILKRVVGAMAALLLAVLIVYLDRDGYRDVNGDGVSLLDSFYYATVSLSTTGYGDITPASSSARLVNVLVITPLRVLFLIVLVGTTLEVLTERSRQALRIQKWRRIVRDHVVVVGYGTKGRSAVAALLGDGVEPGSIVVVDTVQESLDAASAIGLVTVHGSGTRNDVLRVAGAARARAIVVAPNRDDTAVLVTLTARELAPKAQIVASVRERENEHLLRQSGADSVVVSSETAGRLLGMATTTPSVVEMVEDLLTPDAGLAITERDVESGEVGGSPRHLSDIVLGVVRAGKLYRVDAPEADAIEPGDRLLYVKKVTPAGE
;
A
#
# COMPACT_ATOMS: atom_id res chain seq x y z
N MET A 1 -17.04 40.29 9.71
CA MET A 1 -17.58 38.93 9.79
C MET A 1 -17.17 38.24 8.49
N SER A 2 -16.16 37.40 8.59
CA SER A 2 -15.29 36.97 7.48
C SER A 2 -15.78 35.66 6.85
N LEU A 3 -15.90 35.65 5.51
CA LEU A 3 -16.30 34.53 4.65
C LEU A 3 -15.08 33.63 4.32
N SER A 4 -14.28 33.22 5.31
CA SER A 4 -13.05 32.45 5.09
C SER A 4 -13.03 31.06 5.77
N ASP A 5 -14.19 30.55 6.26
CA ASP A 5 -14.23 29.32 7.06
C ASP A 5 -14.89 28.09 6.38
N GLU A 6 -15.25 28.17 5.12
CA GLU A 6 -15.96 27.07 4.40
C GLU A 6 -15.06 26.16 3.55
N ALA A 7 -13.74 26.34 3.53
CA ALA A 7 -12.85 25.60 2.61
C ALA A 7 -12.17 24.34 3.20
N SER A 8 -12.47 23.92 4.45
CA SER A 8 -11.78 22.79 5.10
C SER A 8 -12.60 21.49 5.23
N HIS A 9 -13.75 21.37 4.64
CA HIS A 9 -14.64 20.20 4.81
C HIS A 9 -14.53 19.08 3.76
N SER A 10 -13.56 19.07 2.84
CA SER A 10 -13.57 18.13 1.72
C SER A 10 -12.46 17.06 1.66
N LEU A 11 -11.75 16.78 2.75
CA LEU A 11 -10.78 15.66 2.77
C LEU A 11 -11.19 14.57 3.78
N VAL A 12 -12.36 14.00 3.55
CA VAL A 12 -12.80 12.79 4.25
C VAL A 12 -12.14 11.58 3.59
N GLY A 13 -11.27 10.91 4.34
CA GLY A 13 -10.71 9.58 4.10
C GLY A 13 -10.48 9.17 2.64
N VAL A 14 -9.37 9.58 2.02
CA VAL A 14 -9.00 9.11 0.68
C VAL A 14 -8.32 7.75 0.81
N ILE A 15 -8.95 6.69 0.29
CA ILE A 15 -8.30 5.37 0.15
C ILE A 15 -7.35 5.42 -1.03
N LYS A 16 -6.09 5.07 -0.81
CA LYS A 16 -5.15 4.72 -1.87
C LYS A 16 -4.89 3.21 -1.83
N MET A 17 -5.03 2.57 -2.98
CA MET A 17 -4.55 1.20 -3.18
C MET A 17 -3.12 1.22 -3.68
N PRO A 18 -2.30 0.22 -3.32
CA PRO A 18 -0.93 0.13 -3.81
C PRO A 18 -0.92 0.19 -5.33
N GLU A 19 -0.17 1.13 -5.88
CA GLU A 19 0.09 1.23 -7.31
C GLU A 19 1.26 0.27 -7.62
N LEU A 20 1.00 -0.74 -8.44
CA LEU A 20 2.08 -1.49 -9.08
C LEU A 20 2.91 -0.49 -9.89
N ALA A 21 4.12 -0.24 -9.42
CA ALA A 21 5.00 0.86 -9.78
C ALA A 21 5.37 0.90 -11.26
N GLN A 22 4.55 1.57 -12.07
CA GLN A 22 5.04 2.24 -13.26
C GLN A 22 4.68 3.71 -13.13
N SER A 23 5.68 4.59 -12.98
CA SER A 23 5.43 6.02 -12.88
C SER A 23 4.73 6.47 -14.18
N PRO A 24 3.50 7.00 -14.12
CA PRO A 24 2.73 7.40 -15.31
C PRO A 24 3.50 8.45 -16.13
N VAL A 25 4.35 9.23 -15.46
CA VAL A 25 5.21 10.24 -16.08
C VAL A 25 6.20 9.64 -17.10
N ARG A 26 6.79 8.46 -16.83
CA ARG A 26 7.71 7.81 -17.78
C ARG A 26 6.98 7.28 -19.02
N ALA A 27 5.76 6.77 -18.85
CA ALA A 27 4.94 6.30 -19.97
C ALA A 27 4.50 7.46 -20.85
N ILE A 28 4.03 8.56 -20.26
CA ILE A 28 3.67 9.80 -20.96
C ILE A 28 4.88 10.38 -21.69
N LEU A 29 6.03 10.48 -21.03
CA LEU A 29 7.26 11.00 -21.62
C LEU A 29 7.70 10.19 -22.86
N LYS A 30 7.70 8.86 -22.77
CA LYS A 30 8.02 7.98 -23.92
C LYS A 30 7.09 8.23 -25.10
N ARG A 31 5.82 8.47 -24.87
CA ARG A 31 4.83 8.72 -25.91
C ARG A 31 5.01 10.11 -26.52
N VAL A 32 5.22 11.13 -25.70
CA VAL A 32 5.51 12.49 -26.18
C VAL A 32 6.79 12.49 -27.04
N VAL A 33 7.83 11.79 -26.61
CA VAL A 33 9.06 11.61 -27.40
C VAL A 33 8.76 10.87 -28.71
N GLY A 34 7.93 9.82 -28.68
CA GLY A 34 7.51 9.09 -29.87
C GLY A 34 6.71 9.94 -30.86
N ALA A 35 5.77 10.77 -30.37
CA ALA A 35 5.01 11.71 -31.19
C ALA A 35 5.92 12.78 -31.81
N MET A 36 6.86 13.31 -31.04
CA MET A 36 7.84 14.29 -31.54
C MET A 36 8.77 13.66 -32.59
N ALA A 37 9.23 12.43 -32.37
CA ALA A 37 10.04 11.70 -33.34
C ALA A 37 9.26 11.46 -34.66
N ALA A 38 7.98 11.11 -34.57
CA ALA A 38 7.12 10.95 -35.74
C ALA A 38 6.95 12.26 -36.52
N LEU A 39 6.76 13.38 -35.80
CA LEU A 39 6.67 14.69 -36.42
C LEU A 39 7.99 15.06 -37.14
N LEU A 40 9.12 14.93 -36.45
CA LEU A 40 10.43 15.26 -37.04
C LEU A 40 10.77 14.36 -38.25
N LEU A 41 10.38 13.07 -38.16
CA LEU A 41 10.54 12.15 -39.29
C LEU A 41 9.68 12.60 -40.51
N ALA A 42 8.43 12.99 -40.28
CA ALA A 42 7.59 13.53 -41.35
C ALA A 42 8.16 14.81 -41.97
N VAL A 43 8.66 15.74 -41.15
CA VAL A 43 9.35 16.96 -41.63
C VAL A 43 10.53 16.60 -42.47
N LEU A 44 11.40 15.69 -42.02
CA LEU A 44 12.59 15.27 -42.76
C LEU A 44 12.23 14.68 -44.12
N ILE A 45 11.23 13.77 -44.16
CA ILE A 45 10.79 13.14 -45.42
C ILE A 45 10.27 14.18 -46.41
N VAL A 46 9.42 15.12 -45.96
CA VAL A 46 8.86 16.15 -46.83
C VAL A 46 9.95 17.11 -47.31
N TYR A 47 10.90 17.49 -46.44
CA TYR A 47 12.00 18.37 -46.79
C TYR A 47 12.98 17.76 -47.81
N LEU A 48 13.25 16.44 -47.71
CA LEU A 48 14.10 15.73 -48.64
C LEU A 48 13.47 15.59 -50.05
N ASP A 49 12.15 15.42 -50.10
CA ASP A 49 11.37 15.29 -51.35
C ASP A 49 10.60 16.58 -51.70
N ARG A 50 11.10 17.75 -51.23
CA ARG A 50 10.39 19.03 -51.32
C ARG A 50 10.00 19.43 -52.71
N ASP A 51 10.80 19.07 -53.75
CA ASP A 51 10.55 19.35 -55.15
C ASP A 51 9.34 18.54 -55.69
N GLY A 52 8.94 17.51 -54.99
CA GLY A 52 7.75 16.69 -55.26
C GLY A 52 6.46 17.27 -54.71
N TYR A 53 6.53 18.34 -53.92
CA TYR A 53 5.37 19.03 -53.35
C TYR A 53 5.13 20.36 -54.02
N ARG A 54 3.89 20.80 -54.07
CA ARG A 54 3.46 22.07 -54.61
C ARG A 54 2.83 22.91 -53.53
N ASP A 55 3.35 24.11 -53.30
CA ASP A 55 2.69 25.18 -52.56
C ASP A 55 1.78 26.01 -53.51
N VAL A 56 0.61 26.39 -53.01
CA VAL A 56 -0.34 27.24 -53.74
C VAL A 56 0.27 28.60 -54.13
N ASN A 57 1.18 29.16 -53.31
CA ASN A 57 1.86 30.42 -53.54
C ASN A 57 2.97 30.33 -54.61
N GLY A 58 3.44 29.13 -54.95
CA GLY A 58 4.40 28.89 -56.03
C GLY A 58 5.87 29.15 -55.68
N ASP A 59 6.18 29.45 -54.42
CA ASP A 59 7.52 29.85 -53.95
C ASP A 59 8.45 28.66 -53.66
N GLY A 60 7.96 27.44 -53.90
CA GLY A 60 8.67 26.21 -53.49
C GLY A 60 8.49 25.90 -51.98
N VAL A 61 8.84 24.68 -51.55
CA VAL A 61 8.64 24.23 -50.16
C VAL A 61 9.92 24.42 -49.35
N SER A 62 9.90 25.35 -48.39
CA SER A 62 10.99 25.63 -47.46
C SER A 62 10.99 24.61 -46.31
N LEU A 63 11.99 24.68 -45.40
CA LEU A 63 12.01 23.90 -44.18
C LEU A 63 10.81 24.24 -43.27
N LEU A 64 10.43 25.51 -43.20
CA LEU A 64 9.27 25.95 -42.42
C LEU A 64 7.98 25.38 -43.00
N ASP A 65 7.83 25.38 -44.31
CA ASP A 65 6.67 24.81 -44.99
C ASP A 65 6.59 23.30 -44.84
N SER A 66 7.73 22.62 -44.80
CA SER A 66 7.81 21.19 -44.51
C SER A 66 7.34 20.88 -43.05
N PHE A 67 7.72 21.73 -42.09
CA PHE A 67 7.27 21.62 -40.70
C PHE A 67 5.76 21.91 -40.59
N TYR A 68 5.30 22.96 -41.26
CA TYR A 68 3.89 23.29 -41.31
C TYR A 68 3.06 22.17 -41.94
N TYR A 69 3.46 21.68 -43.13
CA TYR A 69 2.79 20.58 -43.81
C TYR A 69 2.74 19.30 -42.94
N ALA A 70 3.85 18.93 -42.33
CA ALA A 70 3.91 17.74 -41.44
C ALA A 70 2.95 17.91 -40.25
N THR A 71 2.94 19.08 -39.63
CA THR A 71 2.05 19.37 -38.48
C THR A 71 0.58 19.32 -38.91
N VAL A 72 0.21 20.00 -40.00
CA VAL A 72 -1.16 20.03 -40.52
C VAL A 72 -1.61 18.64 -40.99
N SER A 73 -0.70 17.87 -41.61
CA SER A 73 -0.98 16.52 -42.06
C SER A 73 -1.15 15.53 -40.90
N LEU A 74 -0.24 15.54 -39.92
CA LEU A 74 -0.32 14.62 -38.79
C LEU A 74 -1.49 14.95 -37.85
N SER A 75 -1.86 16.22 -37.70
CA SER A 75 -3.05 16.62 -36.95
C SER A 75 -4.37 16.34 -37.66
N THR A 76 -4.33 15.82 -38.90
CA THR A 76 -5.49 15.53 -39.74
C THR A 76 -6.28 16.77 -40.18
N THR A 77 -5.72 17.97 -40.08
CA THR A 77 -6.37 19.21 -40.50
C THR A 77 -6.43 19.30 -42.03
N GLY A 78 -5.27 19.13 -42.72
CA GLY A 78 -5.18 19.00 -44.17
C GLY A 78 -5.75 20.18 -44.96
N TYR A 79 -5.22 21.39 -44.77
CA TYR A 79 -5.73 22.58 -45.49
C TYR A 79 -5.62 22.48 -47.03
N GLY A 80 -4.70 21.68 -47.55
CA GLY A 80 -4.54 21.45 -48.97
C GLY A 80 -3.80 22.58 -49.73
N ASP A 81 -3.17 23.48 -49.00
CA ASP A 81 -2.31 24.56 -49.49
C ASP A 81 -0.95 24.04 -49.95
N ILE A 82 -0.40 23.03 -49.26
CA ILE A 82 0.76 22.27 -49.69
C ILE A 82 0.31 20.84 -49.99
N THR A 83 0.61 20.35 -51.19
CA THR A 83 0.14 19.05 -51.67
C THR A 83 1.22 18.26 -52.40
N PRO A 84 1.25 16.90 -52.30
CA PRO A 84 2.14 16.06 -53.09
C PRO A 84 1.74 16.10 -54.59
N ALA A 85 2.61 16.65 -55.41
CA ALA A 85 2.37 16.81 -56.87
C ALA A 85 3.00 15.66 -57.69
N SER A 86 4.20 15.21 -57.31
CA SER A 86 4.90 14.12 -58.00
C SER A 86 4.34 12.75 -57.66
N SER A 87 4.54 11.74 -58.51
CA SER A 87 4.16 10.37 -58.24
C SER A 87 4.92 9.77 -57.07
N SER A 88 6.20 10.12 -56.87
CA SER A 88 7.04 9.73 -55.71
C SER A 88 6.48 10.31 -54.41
N ALA A 89 6.19 11.61 -54.37
CA ALA A 89 5.65 12.27 -53.20
C ALA A 89 4.28 11.67 -52.79
N ARG A 90 3.43 11.34 -53.76
CA ARG A 90 2.14 10.67 -53.49
C ARG A 90 2.33 9.30 -52.93
N LEU A 91 3.28 8.50 -53.45
CA LEU A 91 3.57 7.17 -52.96
C LEU A 91 4.11 7.24 -51.51
N VAL A 92 5.04 8.14 -51.22
CA VAL A 92 5.57 8.39 -49.87
C VAL A 92 4.45 8.82 -48.90
N ASN A 93 3.54 9.68 -49.34
CA ASN A 93 2.40 10.08 -48.51
C ASN A 93 1.50 8.88 -48.16
N VAL A 94 1.19 8.01 -49.11
CA VAL A 94 0.33 6.82 -48.87
C VAL A 94 1.03 5.82 -47.95
N LEU A 95 2.31 5.51 -48.24
CA LEU A 95 3.00 4.40 -47.57
C LEU A 95 3.68 4.82 -46.26
N VAL A 96 4.03 6.06 -46.06
CA VAL A 96 4.78 6.56 -44.92
C VAL A 96 4.01 7.62 -44.11
N ILE A 97 3.63 8.73 -44.75
CA ILE A 97 3.00 9.84 -44.01
C ILE A 97 1.63 9.42 -43.44
N THR A 98 0.83 8.67 -44.19
CA THR A 98 -0.50 8.25 -43.72
C THR A 98 -0.43 7.25 -42.56
N PRO A 99 0.40 6.19 -42.56
CA PRO A 99 0.60 5.36 -41.40
C PRO A 99 1.20 6.13 -40.20
N LEU A 100 2.12 7.06 -40.46
CA LEU A 100 2.73 7.88 -39.42
C LEU A 100 1.70 8.81 -38.74
N ARG A 101 0.74 9.36 -39.55
CA ARG A 101 -0.42 10.09 -39.05
C ARG A 101 -1.29 9.28 -38.11
N VAL A 102 -1.63 8.05 -38.53
CA VAL A 102 -2.43 7.14 -37.70
C VAL A 102 -1.71 6.82 -36.39
N LEU A 103 -0.41 6.52 -36.45
CA LEU A 103 0.42 6.27 -35.26
C LEU A 103 0.46 7.48 -34.34
N PHE A 104 0.68 8.69 -34.89
CA PHE A 104 0.69 9.95 -34.13
C PHE A 104 -0.63 10.16 -33.38
N LEU A 105 -1.77 9.95 -34.06
CA LEU A 105 -3.09 10.05 -33.43
C LEU A 105 -3.32 9.01 -32.33
N ILE A 106 -2.94 7.74 -32.58
CA ILE A 106 -3.05 6.69 -31.56
C ILE A 106 -2.26 7.06 -30.31
N VAL A 107 -1.06 7.59 -30.50
CA VAL A 107 -0.20 8.01 -29.37
C VAL A 107 -0.83 9.19 -28.62
N LEU A 108 -1.33 10.19 -29.34
CA LEU A 108 -1.94 11.39 -28.75
C LEU A 108 -3.23 11.09 -28.00
N VAL A 109 -4.17 10.38 -28.65
CA VAL A 109 -5.47 9.99 -28.07
C VAL A 109 -5.28 8.96 -26.96
N GLY A 110 -4.37 7.98 -27.14
CA GLY A 110 -4.07 6.96 -26.16
C GLY A 110 -3.55 7.53 -24.84
N THR A 111 -2.78 8.63 -24.91
CA THR A 111 -2.29 9.31 -23.70
C THR A 111 -3.44 9.94 -22.91
N THR A 112 -4.39 10.57 -23.58
CA THR A 112 -5.56 11.19 -22.95
C THR A 112 -6.50 10.15 -22.35
N LEU A 113 -6.75 9.05 -23.04
CA LEU A 113 -7.59 7.94 -22.57
C LEU A 113 -6.98 7.23 -21.35
N GLU A 114 -5.66 7.06 -21.30
CA GLU A 114 -4.99 6.41 -20.18
C GLU A 114 -5.15 7.20 -18.88
N VAL A 115 -4.93 8.53 -18.92
CA VAL A 115 -5.12 9.41 -17.77
C VAL A 115 -6.57 9.37 -17.24
N LEU A 116 -7.54 9.37 -18.16
CA LEU A 116 -8.97 9.28 -17.79
C LEU A 116 -9.34 7.91 -17.23
N THR A 117 -8.79 6.84 -17.81
CA THR A 117 -9.13 5.45 -17.43
C THR A 117 -8.47 5.06 -16.11
N GLU A 118 -7.28 5.56 -15.79
CA GLU A 118 -6.57 5.30 -14.53
C GLU A 118 -7.41 5.75 -13.32
N ARG A 119 -7.96 6.96 -13.34
CA ARG A 119 -8.85 7.47 -12.28
C ARG A 119 -10.10 6.61 -12.12
N SER A 120 -10.71 6.20 -13.22
CA SER A 120 -11.91 5.35 -13.20
C SER A 120 -11.60 3.93 -12.69
N ARG A 121 -10.48 3.34 -13.09
CA ARG A 121 -10.02 2.03 -12.60
C ARG A 121 -9.71 2.04 -11.11
N GLN A 122 -9.08 3.10 -10.61
CA GLN A 122 -8.78 3.25 -9.19
C GLN A 122 -10.06 3.34 -8.36
N ALA A 123 -11.05 4.11 -8.80
CA ALA A 123 -12.36 4.19 -8.14
C ALA A 123 -13.08 2.84 -8.12
N LEU A 124 -13.06 2.08 -9.22
CA LEU A 124 -13.65 0.73 -9.31
C LEU A 124 -12.92 -0.29 -8.42
N ARG A 125 -11.57 -0.23 -8.35
CA ARG A 125 -10.77 -1.08 -7.45
C ARG A 125 -11.12 -0.82 -5.98
N ILE A 126 -11.25 0.45 -5.58
CA ILE A 126 -11.64 0.84 -4.23
C ILE A 126 -13.06 0.32 -3.91
N GLN A 127 -14.01 0.47 -4.82
CA GLN A 127 -15.36 -0.04 -4.63
C GLN A 127 -15.39 -1.57 -4.52
N LYS A 128 -14.64 -2.27 -5.37
CA LYS A 128 -14.52 -3.73 -5.33
C LYS A 128 -13.88 -4.19 -4.02
N TRP A 129 -12.79 -3.55 -3.61
CA TRP A 129 -12.10 -3.82 -2.36
C TRP A 129 -13.04 -3.63 -1.17
N ARG A 130 -13.76 -2.51 -1.08
CA ARG A 130 -14.74 -2.24 -0.02
C ARG A 130 -15.84 -3.30 0.08
N ARG A 131 -16.20 -3.98 -1.00
CA ARG A 131 -17.22 -5.05 -0.99
C ARG A 131 -16.67 -6.37 -0.52
N ILE A 132 -15.41 -6.66 -0.83
CA ILE A 132 -14.79 -8.00 -0.66
C ILE A 132 -14.04 -8.08 0.66
N VAL A 133 -13.40 -6.98 1.10
CA VAL A 133 -12.55 -6.98 2.29
C VAL A 133 -13.34 -7.33 3.56
N ARG A 134 -12.95 -8.45 4.14
CA ARG A 134 -13.41 -8.97 5.44
C ARG A 134 -12.20 -9.61 6.12
N ASP A 135 -12.25 -9.73 7.44
CA ASP A 135 -11.20 -10.39 8.24
C ASP A 135 -9.80 -9.78 8.08
N HIS A 136 -9.73 -8.51 7.65
CA HIS A 136 -8.49 -7.75 7.50
C HIS A 136 -8.06 -7.12 8.83
N VAL A 137 -6.83 -6.61 8.87
CA VAL A 137 -6.28 -5.88 10.02
C VAL A 137 -6.23 -4.39 9.71
N VAL A 138 -6.73 -3.55 10.62
CA VAL A 138 -6.60 -2.10 10.54
C VAL A 138 -5.52 -1.64 11.50
N VAL A 139 -4.52 -0.92 11.02
CA VAL A 139 -3.44 -0.33 11.82
C VAL A 139 -3.60 1.18 11.84
N VAL A 140 -3.88 1.75 13.00
CA VAL A 140 -4.06 3.18 13.19
C VAL A 140 -2.80 3.79 13.80
N GLY A 141 -2.13 4.64 13.01
CA GLY A 141 -0.81 5.20 13.30
C GLY A 141 0.32 4.35 12.69
N TYR A 142 1.02 4.91 11.69
CA TYR A 142 2.13 4.25 10.97
C TYR A 142 3.49 4.90 11.26
N GLY A 143 3.68 5.29 12.52
CA GLY A 143 4.98 5.63 13.07
C GLY A 143 5.82 4.38 13.39
N THR A 144 6.83 4.49 14.26
CA THR A 144 7.71 3.36 14.63
C THR A 144 6.92 2.14 15.11
N LYS A 145 5.97 2.32 16.05
CA LYS A 145 5.17 1.22 16.60
C LYS A 145 4.30 0.53 15.53
N GLY A 146 3.63 1.33 14.69
CA GLY A 146 2.77 0.81 13.63
C GLY A 146 3.55 0.07 12.55
N ARG A 147 4.74 0.54 12.19
CA ARG A 147 5.64 -0.14 11.23
C ARG A 147 6.11 -1.48 11.79
N SER A 148 6.53 -1.52 13.06
CA SER A 148 6.94 -2.77 13.70
C SER A 148 5.77 -3.76 13.80
N ALA A 149 4.56 -3.29 14.14
CA ALA A 149 3.37 -4.15 14.17
C ALA A 149 3.03 -4.71 12.77
N VAL A 150 3.15 -3.91 11.72
CA VAL A 150 2.95 -4.37 10.33
C VAL A 150 4.03 -5.36 9.93
N ALA A 151 5.30 -5.12 10.27
CA ALA A 151 6.39 -6.06 9.97
C ALA A 151 6.13 -7.43 10.62
N ALA A 152 5.70 -7.47 11.88
CA ALA A 152 5.31 -8.71 12.56
C ALA A 152 4.15 -9.42 11.85
N LEU A 153 3.09 -8.67 11.45
CA LEU A 153 1.95 -9.25 10.72
C LEU A 153 2.36 -9.84 9.36
N LEU A 154 3.25 -9.19 8.64
CA LEU A 154 3.77 -9.68 7.36
C LEU A 154 4.64 -10.94 7.57
N GLY A 155 5.48 -10.96 8.61
CA GLY A 155 6.27 -12.12 9.00
C GLY A 155 5.40 -13.33 9.39
N ASP A 156 4.24 -13.10 10.01
CA ASP A 156 3.23 -14.12 10.29
C ASP A 156 2.42 -14.56 9.05
N GLY A 157 2.78 -14.07 7.85
CA GLY A 157 2.17 -14.46 6.59
C GLY A 157 0.85 -13.73 6.26
N VAL A 158 0.54 -12.63 6.94
CA VAL A 158 -0.62 -11.80 6.58
C VAL A 158 -0.32 -11.08 5.27
N GLU A 159 -1.20 -11.26 4.28
CA GLU A 159 -1.02 -10.61 2.98
C GLU A 159 -1.07 -9.09 3.09
N PRO A 160 -0.16 -8.34 2.40
CA PRO A 160 -0.14 -6.88 2.42
C PRO A 160 -1.49 -6.23 2.09
N GLY A 161 -2.21 -6.77 1.10
CA GLY A 161 -3.56 -6.30 0.69
C GLY A 161 -4.65 -6.47 1.75
N SER A 162 -4.39 -7.27 2.80
CA SER A 162 -5.28 -7.50 3.96
C SER A 162 -4.92 -6.61 5.16
N ILE A 163 -3.95 -5.71 5.02
CA ILE A 163 -3.59 -4.74 6.05
C ILE A 163 -3.97 -3.34 5.57
N VAL A 164 -4.74 -2.63 6.39
CA VAL A 164 -5.18 -1.25 6.14
C VAL A 164 -4.53 -0.32 7.13
N VAL A 165 -3.75 0.61 6.63
CA VAL A 165 -3.06 1.63 7.44
C VAL A 165 -3.85 2.93 7.43
N VAL A 166 -4.11 3.49 8.60
CA VAL A 166 -4.74 4.80 8.79
C VAL A 166 -3.73 5.74 9.43
N ASP A 167 -3.40 6.83 8.76
CA ASP A 167 -2.50 7.86 9.30
C ASP A 167 -2.88 9.24 8.77
N THR A 168 -2.45 10.29 9.48
CA THR A 168 -2.60 11.70 9.08
C THR A 168 -1.40 12.21 8.28
N VAL A 169 -0.26 11.50 8.31
CA VAL A 169 0.99 11.88 7.66
C VAL A 169 1.07 11.19 6.29
N GLN A 170 1.07 11.99 5.22
CA GLN A 170 1.09 11.47 3.85
C GLN A 170 2.35 10.66 3.52
N GLU A 171 3.51 11.08 4.00
CA GLU A 171 4.79 10.38 3.80
C GLU A 171 4.76 8.95 4.40
N SER A 172 4.16 8.81 5.59
CA SER A 172 3.96 7.49 6.21
C SER A 172 3.06 6.58 5.37
N LEU A 173 2.00 7.14 4.78
CA LEU A 173 1.08 6.40 3.91
C LEU A 173 1.72 6.02 2.57
N ASP A 174 2.55 6.89 2.00
CA ASP A 174 3.27 6.60 0.77
C ASP A 174 4.30 5.46 0.99
N ALA A 175 4.99 5.45 2.15
CA ALA A 175 5.86 4.36 2.56
C ALA A 175 5.09 3.03 2.74
N ALA A 176 3.91 3.08 3.37
CA ALA A 176 3.04 1.91 3.53
C ALA A 176 2.54 1.38 2.18
N SER A 177 2.13 2.27 1.27
CA SER A 177 1.67 1.91 -0.07
C SER A 177 2.77 1.27 -0.91
N ALA A 178 4.03 1.70 -0.76
CA ALA A 178 5.18 1.16 -1.49
C ALA A 178 5.44 -0.32 -1.21
N ILE A 179 5.07 -0.83 -0.02
CA ILE A 179 5.17 -2.24 0.36
C ILE A 179 3.84 -3.01 0.18
N GLY A 180 2.89 -2.43 -0.54
CA GLY A 180 1.66 -3.12 -0.93
C GLY A 180 0.49 -3.01 0.04
N LEU A 181 0.57 -2.16 1.08
CA LEU A 181 -0.51 -1.97 2.05
C LEU A 181 -1.61 -1.06 1.50
N VAL A 182 -2.83 -1.28 1.94
CA VAL A 182 -3.94 -0.36 1.67
C VAL A 182 -3.86 0.81 2.64
N THR A 183 -3.99 2.04 2.15
CA THR A 183 -3.81 3.23 2.96
C THR A 183 -5.05 4.11 2.99
N VAL A 184 -5.33 4.71 4.15
CA VAL A 184 -6.43 5.67 4.36
C VAL A 184 -5.86 6.90 5.04
N HIS A 185 -5.91 8.05 4.36
CA HIS A 185 -5.49 9.32 4.92
C HIS A 185 -6.57 9.91 5.82
N GLY A 186 -6.24 10.18 7.07
CA GLY A 186 -7.16 10.82 8.02
C GLY A 186 -6.88 10.44 9.46
N SER A 187 -7.56 11.11 10.37
CA SER A 187 -7.46 10.80 11.80
C SER A 187 -8.30 9.60 12.19
N GLY A 188 -7.69 8.60 12.81
CA GLY A 188 -8.38 7.42 13.34
C GLY A 188 -9.35 7.70 14.49
N THR A 189 -9.37 8.93 15.04
CA THR A 189 -10.38 9.36 16.01
C THR A 189 -11.75 9.66 15.39
N ARG A 190 -11.83 9.67 14.05
CA ARG A 190 -13.04 10.01 13.31
C ARG A 190 -13.74 8.74 12.83
N ASN A 191 -15.03 8.65 13.09
CA ASN A 191 -15.91 7.53 12.67
C ASN A 191 -15.89 7.31 11.15
N ASP A 192 -15.94 8.39 10.36
CA ASP A 192 -15.96 8.33 8.90
C ASP A 192 -14.66 7.72 8.34
N VAL A 193 -13.50 8.07 8.90
CA VAL A 193 -12.18 7.53 8.50
C VAL A 193 -12.08 6.04 8.81
N LEU A 194 -12.47 5.60 10.01
CA LEU A 194 -12.46 4.18 10.37
C LEU A 194 -13.50 3.38 9.58
N ARG A 195 -14.65 3.95 9.25
CA ARG A 195 -15.64 3.32 8.33
C ARG A 195 -15.05 3.13 6.93
N VAL A 196 -14.29 4.12 6.45
CA VAL A 196 -13.58 4.05 5.16
C VAL A 196 -12.52 2.94 5.21
N ALA A 197 -11.81 2.78 6.33
CA ALA A 197 -10.85 1.69 6.55
C ALA A 197 -11.51 0.30 6.70
N GLY A 198 -12.84 0.23 6.74
CA GLY A 198 -13.59 -1.03 6.88
C GLY A 198 -13.59 -1.61 8.30
N ALA A 199 -13.34 -0.80 9.33
CA ALA A 199 -13.19 -1.24 10.73
C ALA A 199 -14.31 -2.19 11.19
N ALA A 200 -15.56 -1.94 10.80
CA ALA A 200 -16.72 -2.78 11.18
C ALA A 200 -16.62 -4.26 10.72
N ARG A 201 -15.70 -4.58 9.80
CA ARG A 201 -15.50 -5.93 9.24
C ARG A 201 -14.07 -6.42 9.43
N ALA A 202 -13.26 -5.66 10.15
CA ALA A 202 -11.92 -6.04 10.51
C ALA A 202 -11.96 -7.16 11.56
N ARG A 203 -11.03 -8.13 11.45
CA ARG A 203 -10.81 -9.12 12.51
C ARG A 203 -10.06 -8.52 13.69
N ALA A 204 -9.13 -7.58 13.40
CA ALA A 204 -8.32 -6.95 14.42
C ALA A 204 -8.05 -5.47 14.07
N ILE A 205 -7.88 -4.65 15.11
CA ILE A 205 -7.52 -3.25 14.99
C ILE A 205 -6.34 -2.99 15.93
N VAL A 206 -5.22 -2.56 15.35
CA VAL A 206 -4.01 -2.16 16.07
C VAL A 206 -4.01 -0.65 16.23
N VAL A 207 -4.01 -0.17 17.47
CA VAL A 207 -4.04 1.24 17.81
C VAL A 207 -2.65 1.66 18.30
N ALA A 208 -1.88 2.34 17.44
CA ALA A 208 -0.47 2.66 17.66
C ALA A 208 -0.11 4.15 17.43
N PRO A 209 -0.92 5.14 17.85
CA PRO A 209 -0.58 6.55 17.69
C PRO A 209 0.55 6.95 18.66
N ASN A 210 1.07 8.17 18.49
CA ASN A 210 2.13 8.70 19.35
C ASN A 210 1.64 9.17 20.72
N ARG A 211 0.35 9.53 20.85
CA ARG A 211 -0.24 10.15 22.03
C ARG A 211 -1.28 9.22 22.65
N ASP A 212 -1.27 9.13 23.97
CA ASP A 212 -2.18 8.24 24.72
C ASP A 212 -3.64 8.73 24.67
N ASP A 213 -3.88 10.05 24.69
CA ASP A 213 -5.21 10.63 24.52
C ASP A 213 -5.82 10.24 23.15
N THR A 214 -5.01 10.28 22.11
CA THR A 214 -5.40 9.83 20.78
C THR A 214 -5.67 8.31 20.76
N ALA A 215 -4.84 7.53 21.45
CA ALA A 215 -5.04 6.09 21.56
C ALA A 215 -6.40 5.74 22.21
N VAL A 216 -6.75 6.43 23.29
CA VAL A 216 -8.05 6.28 23.97
C VAL A 216 -9.21 6.59 23.03
N LEU A 217 -9.18 7.74 22.34
CA LEU A 217 -10.25 8.14 21.41
C LEU A 217 -10.36 7.17 20.20
N VAL A 218 -9.24 6.73 19.64
CA VAL A 218 -9.25 5.74 18.54
C VAL A 218 -9.82 4.42 19.02
N THR A 219 -9.43 3.95 20.20
CA THR A 219 -9.93 2.67 20.78
C THR A 219 -11.43 2.73 20.99
N LEU A 220 -11.93 3.83 21.57
CA LEU A 220 -13.37 4.03 21.79
C LEU A 220 -14.15 4.02 20.47
N THR A 221 -13.68 4.79 19.48
CA THR A 221 -14.30 4.86 18.15
C THR A 221 -14.24 3.50 17.43
N ALA A 222 -13.13 2.78 17.56
CA ALA A 222 -12.96 1.46 16.97
C ALA A 222 -13.92 0.45 17.59
N ARG A 223 -14.07 0.43 18.92
CA ARG A 223 -14.97 -0.49 19.62
C ARG A 223 -16.44 -0.20 19.28
N GLU A 224 -16.82 1.06 19.17
CA GLU A 224 -18.18 1.44 18.73
C GLU A 224 -18.49 0.90 17.32
N LEU A 225 -17.55 1.02 16.38
CA LEU A 225 -17.73 0.58 14.99
C LEU A 225 -17.57 -0.92 14.80
N ALA A 226 -16.73 -1.56 15.60
CA ALA A 226 -16.32 -2.96 15.48
C ALA A 226 -16.46 -3.70 16.82
N PRO A 227 -17.67 -3.99 17.31
CA PRO A 227 -17.88 -4.59 18.63
C PRO A 227 -17.22 -5.95 18.83
N LYS A 228 -16.96 -6.68 17.74
CA LYS A 228 -16.38 -8.05 17.76
C LYS A 228 -14.93 -8.12 17.35
N ALA A 229 -14.34 -7.04 16.85
CA ALA A 229 -12.94 -7.03 16.43
C ALA A 229 -12.02 -7.11 17.65
N GLN A 230 -10.89 -7.80 17.51
CA GLN A 230 -9.83 -7.77 18.50
C GLN A 230 -9.12 -6.40 18.44
N ILE A 231 -9.16 -5.64 19.50
CA ILE A 231 -8.50 -4.33 19.58
C ILE A 231 -7.27 -4.43 20.46
N VAL A 232 -6.10 -4.23 19.82
CA VAL A 232 -4.80 -4.18 20.50
C VAL A 232 -4.30 -2.75 20.49
N ALA A 233 -4.12 -2.16 21.67
CA ALA A 233 -3.75 -0.76 21.79
C ALA A 233 -2.37 -0.60 22.44
N SER A 234 -1.59 0.35 21.93
CA SER A 234 -0.32 0.75 22.54
C SER A 234 -0.51 2.02 23.36
N VAL A 235 0.00 2.02 24.58
CA VAL A 235 0.08 3.17 25.46
C VAL A 235 1.54 3.46 25.80
N ARG A 236 1.88 4.72 26.04
CA ARG A 236 3.21 5.13 26.49
C ARG A 236 3.33 4.98 28.00
N GLU A 237 2.39 5.59 28.73
CA GLU A 237 2.43 5.67 30.18
C GLU A 237 1.51 4.62 30.81
N ARG A 238 2.06 3.85 31.74
CA ARG A 238 1.32 2.78 32.43
C ARG A 238 0.05 3.26 33.12
N GLU A 239 0.07 4.48 33.62
CA GLU A 239 -1.09 5.09 34.28
C GLU A 239 -2.32 5.18 33.37
N ASN A 240 -2.12 5.25 32.05
CA ASN A 240 -3.19 5.32 31.04
C ASN A 240 -3.68 3.94 30.58
N GLU A 241 -3.07 2.82 31.01
CA GLU A 241 -3.44 1.46 30.58
C GLU A 241 -4.92 1.15 30.89
N HIS A 242 -5.36 1.52 32.08
CA HIS A 242 -6.75 1.26 32.50
C HIS A 242 -7.77 2.00 31.64
N LEU A 243 -7.45 3.19 31.13
CA LEU A 243 -8.32 3.97 30.23
C LEU A 243 -8.53 3.26 28.90
N LEU A 244 -7.46 2.69 28.34
CA LEU A 244 -7.58 1.91 27.10
C LEU A 244 -8.42 0.65 27.26
N ARG A 245 -8.26 -0.07 28.38
CA ARG A 245 -9.10 -1.23 28.70
C ARG A 245 -10.56 -0.84 28.88
N GLN A 246 -10.86 0.26 29.59
CA GLN A 246 -12.20 0.79 29.75
C GLN A 246 -12.80 1.29 28.42
N SER A 247 -11.95 1.79 27.51
CA SER A 247 -12.36 2.20 26.16
C SER A 247 -12.62 1.01 25.23
N GLY A 248 -12.36 -0.22 25.67
CA GLY A 248 -12.67 -1.45 24.94
C GLY A 248 -11.50 -2.09 24.23
N ALA A 249 -10.24 -1.81 24.63
CA ALA A 249 -9.10 -2.58 24.16
C ALA A 249 -9.09 -3.98 24.82
N ASP A 250 -8.93 -5.02 24.00
CA ASP A 250 -8.79 -6.40 24.48
C ASP A 250 -7.38 -6.66 25.02
N SER A 251 -6.39 -6.00 24.42
CA SER A 251 -4.98 -6.08 24.86
C SER A 251 -4.34 -4.70 24.83
N VAL A 252 -3.51 -4.42 25.82
CA VAL A 252 -2.76 -3.15 25.93
C VAL A 252 -1.28 -3.43 26.11
N VAL A 253 -0.45 -2.79 25.28
CA VAL A 253 1.01 -2.86 25.35
C VAL A 253 1.56 -1.53 25.86
N VAL A 254 2.23 -1.55 27.02
CA VAL A 254 2.90 -0.36 27.60
C VAL A 254 4.29 -0.23 26.97
N SER A 255 4.42 0.63 25.96
CA SER A 255 5.62 0.68 25.12
C SER A 255 6.85 1.24 25.82
N SER A 256 6.72 2.30 26.62
CA SER A 256 7.85 2.93 27.31
C SER A 256 8.46 2.03 28.38
N GLU A 257 7.61 1.32 29.13
CA GLU A 257 8.08 0.42 30.17
C GLU A 257 8.79 -0.81 29.59
N THR A 258 8.24 -1.39 28.51
CA THR A 258 8.85 -2.53 27.83
C THR A 258 10.24 -2.14 27.30
N ALA A 259 10.35 -1.01 26.62
CA ALA A 259 11.64 -0.50 26.15
C ALA A 259 12.61 -0.20 27.31
N GLY A 260 12.12 0.45 28.37
CA GLY A 260 12.93 0.76 29.56
C GLY A 260 13.47 -0.47 30.26
N ARG A 261 12.68 -1.55 30.36
CA ARG A 261 13.14 -2.85 30.91
C ARG A 261 14.23 -3.47 30.05
N LEU A 262 14.08 -3.49 28.73
CA LEU A 262 15.10 -3.98 27.82
C LEU A 262 16.40 -3.18 27.93
N LEU A 263 16.32 -1.85 27.98
CA LEU A 263 17.49 -1.00 28.20
C LEU A 263 18.20 -1.30 29.53
N GLY A 264 17.45 -1.46 30.63
CA GLY A 264 18.02 -1.87 31.92
C GLY A 264 18.69 -3.24 31.85
N MET A 265 18.05 -4.23 31.23
CA MET A 265 18.60 -5.59 31.07
C MET A 265 19.85 -5.58 30.18
N ALA A 266 19.92 -4.74 29.15
CA ALA A 266 21.06 -4.65 28.25
C ALA A 266 22.37 -4.24 28.99
N THR A 267 22.26 -3.56 30.13
CA THR A 267 23.44 -3.15 30.93
C THR A 267 24.00 -4.29 31.77
N THR A 268 23.20 -5.27 32.12
CA THR A 268 23.61 -6.38 33.04
C THR A 268 23.67 -7.74 32.34
N THR A 269 22.73 -7.97 31.42
CA THR A 269 22.59 -9.26 30.71
C THR A 269 22.30 -9.04 29.24
N PRO A 270 23.26 -8.49 28.42
CA PRO A 270 23.04 -8.14 27.04
C PRO A 270 22.57 -9.32 26.18
N SER A 271 23.07 -10.53 26.43
CA SER A 271 22.64 -11.75 25.71
C SER A 271 21.17 -12.10 25.89
N VAL A 272 20.56 -11.69 27.02
CA VAL A 272 19.11 -11.86 27.22
C VAL A 272 18.32 -10.93 26.30
N VAL A 273 18.80 -9.68 26.14
CA VAL A 273 18.14 -8.71 25.25
C VAL A 273 18.27 -9.18 23.81
N GLU A 274 19.45 -9.62 23.38
CA GLU A 274 19.69 -10.17 22.05
C GLU A 274 18.74 -11.36 21.75
N MET A 275 18.58 -12.28 22.71
CA MET A 275 17.65 -13.39 22.57
C MET A 275 16.19 -12.94 22.50
N VAL A 276 15.78 -11.93 23.30
CA VAL A 276 14.39 -11.41 23.28
C VAL A 276 14.14 -10.71 21.94
N GLU A 277 15.10 -9.93 21.41
CA GLU A 277 14.98 -9.29 20.11
C GLU A 277 14.86 -10.34 18.99
N ASP A 278 15.67 -11.40 19.04
CA ASP A 278 15.56 -12.52 18.08
C ASP A 278 14.17 -13.18 18.13
N LEU A 279 13.68 -13.50 19.32
CA LEU A 279 12.35 -14.12 19.52
C LEU A 279 11.18 -13.24 19.06
N LEU A 280 11.35 -11.92 18.99
CA LEU A 280 10.34 -10.96 18.53
C LEU A 280 10.48 -10.62 17.03
N THR A 281 11.55 -11.11 16.38
CA THR A 281 11.81 -10.82 14.97
C THR A 281 11.38 -12.02 14.11
N PRO A 282 10.33 -11.90 13.28
CA PRO A 282 9.73 -13.06 12.60
C PRO A 282 10.54 -13.59 11.42
N ASP A 283 11.60 -12.88 10.96
CA ASP A 283 12.23 -13.15 9.65
C ASP A 283 13.46 -14.07 9.72
N ALA A 284 14.06 -14.31 10.90
CA ALA A 284 15.23 -15.15 11.07
C ALA A 284 15.42 -15.59 12.52
N GLY A 285 16.16 -16.67 12.77
CA GLY A 285 16.53 -17.12 14.11
C GLY A 285 15.42 -17.94 14.81
N LEU A 286 15.04 -17.53 15.99
CA LEU A 286 14.00 -18.19 16.80
C LEU A 286 12.78 -17.28 16.90
N ALA A 287 11.58 -17.84 16.72
CA ALA A 287 10.33 -17.10 16.89
C ALA A 287 9.41 -17.83 17.88
N ILE A 288 8.66 -17.07 18.68
CA ILE A 288 7.59 -17.61 19.51
C ILE A 288 6.32 -17.67 18.65
N THR A 289 5.72 -18.85 18.56
CA THR A 289 4.49 -19.04 17.78
C THR A 289 3.54 -20.01 18.50
N GLU A 290 2.30 -20.09 18.02
CA GLU A 290 1.31 -21.02 18.52
C GLU A 290 0.97 -22.06 17.46
N ARG A 291 0.77 -23.33 17.89
CA ARG A 291 0.21 -24.40 17.06
C ARG A 291 -0.86 -25.18 17.81
N ASP A 292 -1.73 -25.79 17.06
CA ASP A 292 -2.69 -26.73 17.63
C ASP A 292 -1.95 -27.99 18.13
N VAL A 293 -2.52 -28.62 19.15
CA VAL A 293 -2.01 -29.87 19.73
C VAL A 293 -2.28 -31.01 18.76
N GLU A 294 -1.28 -31.88 18.58
CA GLU A 294 -1.43 -33.11 17.80
C GLU A 294 -2.12 -34.19 18.63
N SER A 295 -2.86 -35.11 17.97
CA SER A 295 -3.62 -36.14 18.65
C SER A 295 -2.75 -37.05 19.54
N GLY A 296 -1.49 -37.26 19.21
CA GLY A 296 -0.52 -38.06 19.98
C GLY A 296 0.06 -37.35 21.21
N GLU A 297 -0.16 -36.05 21.36
CA GLU A 297 0.35 -35.23 22.45
C GLU A 297 -0.67 -35.08 23.59
N VAL A 298 -1.94 -35.37 23.31
CA VAL A 298 -3.04 -35.26 24.26
C VAL A 298 -2.83 -36.23 25.43
N GLY A 299 -2.95 -35.74 26.66
CA GLY A 299 -2.69 -36.47 27.89
C GLY A 299 -1.22 -36.48 28.29
N GLY A 300 -0.31 -36.07 27.42
CA GLY A 300 1.11 -35.92 27.73
C GLY A 300 1.41 -34.59 28.44
N SER A 301 2.63 -34.49 28.98
CA SER A 301 3.11 -33.24 29.57
C SER A 301 3.80 -32.39 28.52
N PRO A 302 3.48 -31.09 28.40
CA PRO A 302 4.14 -30.19 27.47
C PRO A 302 5.65 -30.06 27.71
N ARG A 303 6.14 -30.41 28.90
CA ARG A 303 7.57 -30.39 29.26
C ARG A 303 8.39 -31.53 28.64
N HIS A 304 7.72 -32.56 28.12
CA HIS A 304 8.37 -33.75 27.53
C HIS A 304 8.28 -33.76 26.00
N LEU A 305 7.72 -32.72 25.37
CA LEU A 305 7.70 -32.59 23.95
C LEU A 305 9.09 -32.26 23.40
N SER A 306 9.31 -32.55 22.11
CA SER A 306 10.54 -32.19 21.41
C SER A 306 10.68 -30.65 21.18
N ASP A 307 9.56 -29.96 21.15
CA ASP A 307 9.51 -28.51 21.04
C ASP A 307 9.86 -27.85 22.38
N ILE A 308 10.46 -26.66 22.31
CA ILE A 308 10.65 -25.81 23.49
C ILE A 308 9.32 -25.11 23.78
N VAL A 309 8.46 -25.76 24.58
CA VAL A 309 7.15 -25.23 24.93
C VAL A 309 7.26 -24.24 26.07
N LEU A 310 6.69 -23.07 25.93
CA LEU A 310 6.65 -21.97 26.90
C LEU A 310 5.35 -21.99 27.74
N GLY A 311 4.25 -22.48 27.12
CA GLY A 311 2.95 -22.51 27.74
C GLY A 311 1.87 -23.18 26.89
N VAL A 312 0.70 -23.34 27.51
CA VAL A 312 -0.50 -23.92 26.91
C VAL A 312 -1.60 -22.86 26.90
N VAL A 313 -2.23 -22.67 25.75
CA VAL A 313 -3.41 -21.79 25.60
C VAL A 313 -4.66 -22.65 25.58
N ARG A 314 -5.46 -22.56 26.65
CA ARG A 314 -6.71 -23.32 26.84
C ARG A 314 -7.88 -22.35 27.00
N ALA A 315 -8.89 -22.49 26.17
CA ALA A 315 -10.06 -21.60 26.15
C ALA A 315 -9.70 -20.09 26.11
N GLY A 316 -8.63 -19.75 25.37
CA GLY A 316 -8.15 -18.37 25.21
C GLY A 316 -7.33 -17.83 26.39
N LYS A 317 -7.03 -18.65 27.40
CA LYS A 317 -6.19 -18.29 28.55
C LYS A 317 -4.84 -18.98 28.46
N LEU A 318 -3.76 -18.21 28.59
CA LEU A 318 -2.39 -18.74 28.64
C LEU A 318 -2.07 -19.26 30.03
N TYR A 319 -1.62 -20.50 30.07
CA TYR A 319 -1.01 -21.14 31.24
C TYR A 319 0.47 -21.36 30.92
N ARG A 320 1.34 -20.92 31.81
CA ARG A 320 2.79 -21.16 31.68
C ARG A 320 3.10 -22.63 31.82
N VAL A 321 4.16 -23.09 31.20
CA VAL A 321 4.55 -24.51 31.21
C VAL A 321 4.82 -25.03 32.60
N ASP A 322 5.14 -24.17 33.59
CA ASP A 322 5.36 -24.50 35.00
C ASP A 322 4.08 -24.48 35.86
N ALA A 323 2.93 -24.06 35.30
CA ALA A 323 1.65 -24.00 35.99
C ALA A 323 1.03 -25.41 36.14
N PRO A 324 0.40 -25.73 37.29
CA PRO A 324 -0.26 -27.05 37.47
C PRO A 324 -1.34 -27.34 36.45
N GLU A 325 -2.04 -26.29 35.93
CA GLU A 325 -3.08 -26.41 34.91
C GLU A 325 -2.53 -26.85 33.55
N ALA A 326 -1.22 -26.69 33.31
CA ALA A 326 -0.53 -27.10 32.09
C ALA A 326 0.15 -28.48 32.22
N ASP A 327 0.01 -29.22 33.34
CA ASP A 327 0.68 -30.50 33.54
C ASP A 327 0.26 -31.58 32.53
N ALA A 328 -0.99 -31.53 32.04
CA ALA A 328 -1.48 -32.40 30.99
C ALA A 328 -2.13 -31.57 29.85
N ILE A 329 -1.79 -31.96 28.64
CA ILE A 329 -2.36 -31.36 27.41
C ILE A 329 -3.77 -31.92 27.19
N GLU A 330 -4.74 -31.03 26.93
CA GLU A 330 -6.14 -31.41 26.68
C GLU A 330 -6.50 -31.21 25.18
N PRO A 331 -7.53 -31.94 24.72
CA PRO A 331 -8.04 -31.73 23.35
C PRO A 331 -8.51 -30.25 23.14
N GLY A 332 -8.04 -29.64 22.09
CA GLY A 332 -8.35 -28.24 21.77
C GLY A 332 -7.43 -27.21 22.41
N ASP A 333 -6.41 -27.63 23.15
CA ASP A 333 -5.31 -26.76 23.56
C ASP A 333 -4.48 -26.30 22.36
N ARG A 334 -3.80 -25.18 22.54
CA ARG A 334 -2.75 -24.70 21.63
C ARG A 334 -1.45 -24.58 22.41
N LEU A 335 -0.34 -24.97 21.80
CA LEU A 335 0.98 -24.85 22.41
C LEU A 335 1.65 -23.54 21.97
N LEU A 336 2.08 -22.76 22.96
CA LEU A 336 3.00 -21.64 22.74
C LEU A 336 4.42 -22.17 22.82
N TYR A 337 5.16 -22.13 21.71
CA TYR A 337 6.48 -22.78 21.62
C TYR A 337 7.46 -21.92 20.78
N VAL A 338 8.76 -22.25 20.92
CA VAL A 338 9.84 -21.62 20.16
C VAL A 338 10.06 -22.42 18.87
N LYS A 339 9.91 -21.76 17.73
CA LYS A 339 10.15 -22.32 16.41
C LYS A 339 11.43 -21.74 15.82
N LYS A 340 12.25 -22.58 15.19
CA LYS A 340 13.35 -22.11 14.35
C LYS A 340 12.80 -21.62 13.02
N VAL A 341 13.09 -20.35 12.69
CA VAL A 341 12.73 -19.75 11.42
C VAL A 341 13.93 -19.81 10.48
N THR A 342 13.78 -20.47 9.35
CA THR A 342 14.78 -20.46 8.28
C THR A 342 14.47 -19.29 7.34
N PRO A 343 15.43 -18.41 7.03
CA PRO A 343 15.20 -17.34 6.07
C PRO A 343 14.69 -17.90 4.74
N ALA A 344 13.68 -17.27 4.15
CA ALA A 344 13.18 -17.64 2.84
C ALA A 344 14.25 -17.32 1.79
N GLY A 345 15.09 -18.29 1.43
CA GLY A 345 16.10 -18.12 0.37
C GLY A 345 17.39 -18.93 0.52
N GLU A 346 17.46 -19.93 1.42
CA GLU A 346 18.53 -20.95 1.36
C GLU A 346 18.01 -22.29 0.85
#